data_5b6b792086809dabf9acb0172991b51f
#
_entry.id   5b6b792086809dabf9acb0172991b51f
#
_cell.length_a   1.000
_cell.length_b   1.000
_cell.length_c   1.000
_cell.angle_alpha   90.00
_cell.angle_beta   90.00
_cell.angle_gamma   90.00
#
_symmetry.space_group_name_H-M   'P 1'
#
loop_
_entity.id
_entity.type
_entity.pdbx_description
1 polymer ?
#
loop_
_entity_poly.entity_id
_entity_poly.type
_entity_poly.pdbx_seq_one_letter_code
_entity_poly.pdbx_strand_id
1 'polypeptide(L)'
;PNGVTMIEGDLFYGCSSLTSITIPNGVTGIGDSAFSECSGLTSITILNSVTSIGDFAFSYCSSLTSITIPKSVISIGIDAFKNCSSLKDVYYTGTREEWERIDIAADDYHGDNDDLLNATIHYNSATPSTIYSADKVSTQIVSGKLKIMLNVDDNISNATVYVAFRNNGKIVEVKKATLSNLQAEVSLSNKTYTDMNIYIWNSRQQ
;
A
#
# COMPACT_ATOMS: atom_id res chain seq x y z
N PRO A 1 1.50 2.53 17.32
CA PRO A 1 0.83 3.21 18.40
C PRO A 1 -0.62 3.44 18.00
N ASN A 2 -1.57 2.91 18.79
CA ASN A 2 -2.99 3.18 18.59
C ASN A 2 -3.23 4.66 18.94
N GLY A 3 -3.85 5.43 18.03
CA GLY A 3 -4.23 6.82 18.25
C GLY A 3 -3.55 7.86 17.36
N VAL A 4 -2.64 7.46 16.48
CA VAL A 4 -2.10 8.38 15.46
C VAL A 4 -3.16 8.56 14.38
N THR A 5 -3.61 9.81 14.22
CA THR A 5 -4.65 10.17 13.23
C THR A 5 -4.11 11.01 12.08
N MET A 6 -2.88 11.50 12.18
CA MET A 6 -2.22 12.29 11.15
C MET A 6 -0.72 11.99 11.13
N ILE A 7 -0.13 11.95 9.95
CA ILE A 7 1.32 12.11 9.79
C ILE A 7 1.56 13.61 9.73
N GLU A 8 2.15 14.15 10.79
CA GLU A 8 2.38 15.58 10.92
C GLU A 8 3.34 16.10 9.83
N GLY A 9 3.25 17.39 9.55
CA GLY A 9 4.18 18.03 8.61
C GLY A 9 5.64 17.85 9.02
N ASP A 10 6.52 17.73 8.04
CA ASP A 10 7.97 17.55 8.21
C ASP A 10 8.41 16.33 9.05
N LEU A 11 7.48 15.44 9.48
CA LEU A 11 7.77 14.36 10.43
C LEU A 11 8.93 13.45 9.97
N PHE A 12 9.03 13.16 8.69
CA PHE A 12 10.11 12.36 8.08
C PHE A 12 10.92 13.16 7.07
N TYR A 13 10.89 14.50 7.15
CA TYR A 13 11.66 15.35 6.24
C TYR A 13 13.14 14.96 6.22
N GLY A 14 13.70 14.79 5.02
CA GLY A 14 15.12 14.46 4.83
C GLY A 14 15.54 13.06 5.28
N CYS A 15 14.60 12.17 5.62
CA CYS A 15 14.92 10.80 6.00
C CYS A 15 15.41 9.97 4.80
N SER A 16 16.56 10.33 4.23
CA SER A 16 17.10 9.76 2.99
C SER A 16 17.42 8.26 3.06
N SER A 17 17.60 7.70 4.26
CA SER A 17 17.83 6.27 4.47
C SER A 17 16.53 5.47 4.64
N LEU A 18 15.37 6.13 4.67
CA LEU A 18 14.07 5.48 4.79
C LEU A 18 13.72 4.79 3.47
N THR A 19 13.72 3.45 3.44
CA THR A 19 13.43 2.68 2.22
C THR A 19 11.96 2.25 2.10
N SER A 20 11.29 2.10 3.23
CA SER A 20 9.86 1.76 3.29
C SER A 20 9.27 2.20 4.61
N ILE A 21 7.97 2.47 4.61
CA ILE A 21 7.22 2.79 5.82
C ILE A 21 5.79 2.25 5.69
N THR A 22 5.22 1.82 6.80
CA THR A 22 3.81 1.44 6.88
C THR A 22 3.03 2.55 7.59
N ILE A 23 2.06 3.13 6.91
CA ILE A 23 1.15 4.11 7.49
C ILE A 23 0.19 3.37 8.44
N PRO A 24 0.06 3.79 9.71
CA PRO A 24 -0.85 3.14 10.66
C PRO A 24 -2.32 3.26 10.24
N ASN A 25 -3.13 2.25 10.60
CA ASN A 25 -4.58 2.36 10.50
C ASN A 25 -5.09 3.53 11.33
N GLY A 26 -6.06 4.29 10.79
CA GLY A 26 -6.64 5.45 11.46
C GLY A 26 -6.00 6.78 11.09
N VAL A 27 -4.87 6.79 10.36
CA VAL A 27 -4.32 8.03 9.79
C VAL A 27 -5.26 8.55 8.72
N THR A 28 -5.71 9.80 8.87
CA THR A 28 -6.66 10.46 7.97
C THR A 28 -6.01 11.47 7.02
N GLY A 29 -4.77 11.89 7.30
CA GLY A 29 -4.05 12.83 6.46
C GLY A 29 -2.53 12.66 6.54
N ILE A 30 -1.86 13.06 5.45
CA ILE A 30 -0.42 13.20 5.37
C ILE A 30 -0.13 14.70 5.26
N GLY A 31 0.61 15.24 6.22
CA GLY A 31 0.91 16.66 6.34
C GLY A 31 1.92 17.15 5.31
N ASP A 32 2.10 18.48 5.29
CA ASP A 32 3.02 19.15 4.35
C ASP A 32 4.45 18.69 4.59
N SER A 33 5.18 18.41 3.50
CA SER A 33 6.56 17.95 3.52
C SER A 33 6.82 16.68 4.35
N ALA A 34 5.78 15.94 4.75
CA ALA A 34 5.91 14.83 5.71
C ALA A 34 6.97 13.79 5.33
N PHE A 35 7.16 13.52 4.05
CA PHE A 35 8.18 12.62 3.50
C PHE A 35 9.07 13.32 2.47
N SER A 36 9.10 14.65 2.45
CA SER A 36 9.95 15.39 1.52
C SER A 36 11.42 15.01 1.72
N GLU A 37 12.16 14.87 0.61
CA GLU A 37 13.56 14.45 0.59
C GLU A 37 13.84 13.04 1.16
N CYS A 38 12.82 12.19 1.29
CA CYS A 38 13.01 10.76 1.55
C CYS A 38 13.54 10.04 0.31
N SER A 39 14.73 10.42 -0.14
CA SER A 39 15.31 9.98 -1.43
C SER A 39 15.54 8.47 -1.53
N GLY A 40 15.59 7.74 -0.41
CA GLY A 40 15.69 6.28 -0.36
C GLY A 40 14.36 5.54 -0.43
N LEU A 41 13.22 6.24 -0.32
CA LEU A 41 11.89 5.62 -0.28
C LEU A 41 11.54 5.05 -1.66
N THR A 42 11.36 3.72 -1.73
CA THR A 42 11.13 3.02 -3.02
C THR A 42 9.65 2.79 -3.31
N SER A 43 8.84 2.61 -2.29
CA SER A 43 7.39 2.45 -2.41
C SER A 43 6.70 2.79 -1.09
N ILE A 44 5.45 3.24 -1.19
CA ILE A 44 4.59 3.46 -0.03
C ILE A 44 3.15 3.08 -0.38
N THR A 45 2.44 2.52 0.60
CA THR A 45 1.01 2.23 0.51
C THR A 45 0.26 3.18 1.44
N ILE A 46 -0.61 4.00 0.86
CA ILE A 46 -1.51 4.86 1.59
C ILE A 46 -2.81 4.09 1.85
N LEU A 47 -3.28 4.11 3.09
CA LEU A 47 -4.45 3.33 3.51
C LEU A 47 -5.77 4.09 3.28
N ASN A 48 -6.89 3.34 3.24
CA ASN A 48 -8.23 3.85 2.96
C ASN A 48 -8.78 4.86 3.98
N SER A 49 -8.09 5.08 5.09
CA SER A 49 -8.44 6.13 6.07
C SER A 49 -7.94 7.52 5.65
N VAL A 50 -6.93 7.59 4.76
CA VAL A 50 -6.31 8.86 4.34
C VAL A 50 -7.22 9.54 3.32
N THR A 51 -7.51 10.82 3.56
CA THR A 51 -8.35 11.66 2.71
C THR A 51 -7.58 12.80 2.03
N SER A 52 -6.40 13.16 2.55
CA SER A 52 -5.60 14.26 2.00
C SER A 52 -4.11 13.97 2.05
N ILE A 53 -3.41 14.49 1.05
CA ILE A 53 -1.95 14.53 0.96
C ILE A 53 -1.56 16.01 0.87
N GLY A 54 -0.72 16.49 1.79
CA GLY A 54 -0.31 17.88 1.91
C GLY A 54 0.67 18.35 0.83
N ASP A 55 0.99 19.63 0.90
CA ASP A 55 1.97 20.27 -0.01
C ASP A 55 3.35 19.65 0.18
N PHE A 56 4.06 19.39 -0.91
CA PHE A 56 5.42 18.82 -0.91
C PHE A 56 5.55 17.46 -0.18
N ALA A 57 4.45 16.79 0.14
CA ALA A 57 4.46 15.63 1.04
C ALA A 57 5.46 14.52 0.66
N PHE A 58 5.69 14.28 -0.63
CA PHE A 58 6.66 13.31 -1.18
C PHE A 58 7.67 13.99 -2.13
N SER A 59 7.81 15.30 -2.06
CA SER A 59 8.73 16.02 -2.93
C SER A 59 10.17 15.49 -2.76
N TYR A 60 10.91 15.36 -3.87
CA TYR A 60 12.26 14.79 -3.89
C TYR A 60 12.40 13.33 -3.40
N CYS A 61 11.32 12.55 -3.39
CA CYS A 61 11.41 11.10 -3.20
C CYS A 61 11.93 10.43 -4.49
N SER A 62 13.18 10.70 -4.86
CA SER A 62 13.75 10.35 -6.17
C SER A 62 13.84 8.85 -6.47
N SER A 63 13.82 7.98 -5.44
CA SER A 63 13.80 6.52 -5.60
C SER A 63 12.39 5.93 -5.61
N LEU A 64 11.32 6.73 -5.43
CA LEU A 64 9.95 6.25 -5.39
C LEU A 64 9.54 5.75 -6.76
N THR A 65 9.40 4.43 -6.91
CA THR A 65 9.05 3.79 -8.19
C THR A 65 7.56 3.55 -8.33
N SER A 66 6.87 3.39 -7.20
CA SER A 66 5.43 3.17 -7.19
C SER A 66 4.77 3.66 -5.91
N ILE A 67 3.51 4.04 -6.01
CA ILE A 67 2.68 4.44 -4.87
C ILE A 67 1.28 3.84 -5.00
N THR A 68 0.68 3.45 -3.87
CA THR A 68 -0.74 3.11 -3.82
C THR A 68 -1.52 4.26 -3.18
N ILE A 69 -2.49 4.80 -3.92
CA ILE A 69 -3.37 5.90 -3.49
C ILE A 69 -4.80 5.35 -3.38
N PRO A 70 -5.43 5.41 -2.21
CA PRO A 70 -6.79 4.93 -2.02
C PRO A 70 -7.83 5.92 -2.58
N LYS A 71 -9.00 5.40 -2.95
CA LYS A 71 -10.14 6.22 -3.43
C LYS A 71 -10.70 7.20 -2.38
N SER A 72 -10.29 7.05 -1.14
CA SER A 72 -10.63 8.00 -0.07
C SER A 72 -9.88 9.33 -0.19
N VAL A 73 -8.76 9.39 -0.90
CA VAL A 73 -8.02 10.63 -1.14
C VAL A 73 -8.83 11.52 -2.06
N ILE A 74 -9.14 12.71 -1.58
CA ILE A 74 -9.91 13.73 -2.31
C ILE A 74 -9.08 14.97 -2.66
N SER A 75 -7.90 15.14 -2.03
CA SER A 75 -6.98 16.26 -2.34
C SER A 75 -5.52 15.84 -2.27
N ILE A 76 -4.74 16.40 -3.18
CA ILE A 76 -3.27 16.28 -3.25
C ILE A 76 -2.72 17.70 -3.39
N GLY A 77 -1.84 18.09 -2.47
CA GLY A 77 -1.29 19.42 -2.38
C GLY A 77 -0.33 19.80 -3.50
N ILE A 78 0.11 21.06 -3.47
CA ILE A 78 1.07 21.64 -4.43
C ILE A 78 2.38 20.87 -4.32
N ASP A 79 2.96 20.53 -5.48
CA ASP A 79 4.29 19.88 -5.57
C ASP A 79 4.43 18.60 -4.71
N ALA A 80 3.31 17.96 -4.34
CA ALA A 80 3.32 16.80 -3.45
C ALA A 80 4.22 15.68 -3.95
N PHE A 81 4.37 15.51 -5.27
CA PHE A 81 5.21 14.49 -5.91
C PHE A 81 6.32 15.09 -6.81
N LYS A 82 6.67 16.35 -6.58
CA LYS A 82 7.73 17.01 -7.34
C LYS A 82 9.07 16.30 -7.20
N ASN A 83 9.78 16.13 -8.31
CA ASN A 83 11.08 15.44 -8.37
C ASN A 83 11.04 13.98 -7.83
N CYS A 84 9.88 13.31 -7.99
CA CYS A 84 9.74 11.87 -7.87
C CYS A 84 10.17 11.17 -9.17
N SER A 85 11.35 11.48 -9.70
CA SER A 85 11.80 11.16 -11.06
C SER A 85 11.83 9.67 -11.43
N SER A 86 11.74 8.77 -10.45
CA SER A 86 11.63 7.33 -10.66
C SER A 86 10.19 6.82 -10.67
N LEU A 87 9.17 7.67 -10.41
CA LEU A 87 7.78 7.25 -10.28
C LEU A 87 7.22 6.80 -11.63
N LYS A 88 6.87 5.51 -11.72
CA LYS A 88 6.37 4.88 -12.94
C LYS A 88 4.94 4.42 -12.82
N ASP A 89 4.55 3.94 -11.64
CA ASP A 89 3.28 3.27 -11.42
C ASP A 89 2.53 3.87 -10.23
N VAL A 90 1.30 4.28 -10.47
CA VAL A 90 0.36 4.72 -9.44
C VAL A 90 -0.80 3.73 -9.39
N TYR A 91 -0.96 3.05 -8.27
CA TYR A 91 -2.04 2.11 -8.05
C TYR A 91 -3.19 2.81 -7.33
N TYR A 92 -4.17 3.27 -8.09
CA TYR A 92 -5.37 3.91 -7.56
C TYR A 92 -6.46 2.89 -7.29
N THR A 93 -7.07 2.91 -6.09
CA THR A 93 -8.05 1.88 -5.72
C THR A 93 -9.46 2.16 -6.21
N GLY A 94 -9.71 3.34 -6.75
CA GLY A 94 -10.97 3.75 -7.34
C GLY A 94 -11.00 3.63 -8.86
N THR A 95 -12.10 4.09 -9.45
CA THR A 95 -12.27 4.16 -10.90
C THR A 95 -11.52 5.34 -11.50
N ARG A 96 -11.44 5.37 -12.82
CA ARG A 96 -10.87 6.52 -13.54
C ARG A 96 -11.65 7.81 -13.26
N GLU A 97 -12.97 7.73 -13.25
CA GLU A 97 -13.85 8.87 -12.99
C GLU A 97 -13.70 9.41 -11.55
N GLU A 98 -13.36 8.53 -10.59
CA GLU A 98 -13.07 8.95 -9.21
C GLU A 98 -11.70 9.62 -9.13
N TRP A 99 -10.68 9.13 -9.85
CA TRP A 99 -9.36 9.76 -9.94
C TRP A 99 -9.44 11.18 -10.52
N GLU A 100 -10.20 11.36 -11.59
CA GLU A 100 -10.37 12.65 -12.27
C GLU A 100 -11.11 13.71 -11.42
N ARG A 101 -11.65 13.31 -10.26
CA ARG A 101 -12.30 14.21 -9.28
C ARG A 101 -11.39 14.59 -8.11
N ILE A 102 -10.21 13.99 -8.00
CA ILE A 102 -9.26 14.38 -6.98
C ILE A 102 -8.82 15.82 -7.28
N ASP A 103 -8.90 16.67 -6.27
CA ASP A 103 -8.34 18.02 -6.33
C ASP A 103 -6.82 17.92 -6.22
N ILE A 104 -6.14 17.95 -7.37
CA ILE A 104 -4.67 17.93 -7.44
C ILE A 104 -4.23 19.38 -7.66
N ALA A 105 -3.70 19.98 -6.59
CA ALA A 105 -3.29 21.37 -6.62
C ALA A 105 -2.13 21.61 -7.60
N ALA A 106 -2.24 22.70 -8.33
CA ALA A 106 -1.24 23.22 -9.24
C ALA A 106 -1.00 24.70 -8.95
N ASP A 107 0.20 25.21 -9.19
CA ASP A 107 0.48 26.63 -9.16
C ASP A 107 1.19 27.08 -10.43
N ASP A 108 1.08 28.39 -10.75
CA ASP A 108 1.65 28.99 -11.98
C ASP A 108 3.19 29.15 -11.93
N TYR A 109 3.84 28.88 -10.79
CA TYR A 109 5.23 29.23 -10.53
C TYR A 109 6.14 28.05 -10.26
N HIS A 110 5.60 26.90 -9.89
CA HIS A 110 6.36 25.71 -9.54
C HIS A 110 5.93 24.56 -10.45
N GLY A 111 6.85 23.69 -10.78
CA GLY A 111 6.54 22.53 -11.61
C GLY A 111 5.65 21.58 -10.83
N ASP A 112 4.44 21.51 -11.26
CA ASP A 112 3.31 20.74 -10.75
C ASP A 112 3.60 19.28 -10.33
N ASN A 113 2.60 18.54 -9.96
CA ASN A 113 2.66 17.10 -9.70
C ASN A 113 2.93 16.25 -10.97
N ASP A 114 3.79 16.75 -11.86
CA ASP A 114 4.08 16.17 -13.19
C ASP A 114 4.53 14.71 -13.09
N ASP A 115 5.40 14.36 -12.15
CA ASP A 115 5.87 12.98 -12.00
C ASP A 115 4.74 12.04 -11.62
N LEU A 116 3.75 12.50 -10.82
CA LEU A 116 2.55 11.74 -10.52
C LEU A 116 1.64 11.60 -11.74
N LEU A 117 1.42 12.71 -12.45
CA LEU A 117 0.48 12.78 -13.57
C LEU A 117 1.00 12.07 -14.83
N ASN A 118 2.33 12.01 -15.00
CA ASN A 118 2.98 11.31 -16.10
C ASN A 118 3.20 9.80 -15.82
N ALA A 119 3.00 9.35 -14.58
CA ALA A 119 3.08 7.94 -14.25
C ALA A 119 1.92 7.14 -14.85
N THR A 120 2.10 5.84 -14.97
CA THR A 120 1.01 4.93 -15.39
C THR A 120 0.02 4.75 -14.24
N ILE A 121 -1.22 5.21 -14.42
CA ILE A 121 -2.27 5.04 -13.41
C ILE A 121 -3.00 3.71 -13.64
N HIS A 122 -2.93 2.83 -12.65
CA HIS A 122 -3.65 1.56 -12.59
C HIS A 122 -4.91 1.74 -11.75
N TYR A 123 -6.08 1.78 -12.40
CA TYR A 123 -7.38 1.96 -11.75
C TYR A 123 -7.94 0.66 -11.19
N ASN A 124 -8.86 0.77 -10.22
CA ASN A 124 -9.46 -0.36 -9.50
C ASN A 124 -8.37 -1.29 -8.92
N SER A 125 -7.21 -0.71 -8.69
CA SER A 125 -6.12 -1.42 -8.04
C SER A 125 -6.53 -1.66 -6.61
N ALA A 126 -6.50 -2.90 -6.27
CA ALA A 126 -6.81 -3.25 -4.93
C ALA A 126 -5.64 -2.87 -4.03
N THR A 127 -5.91 -2.14 -2.95
CA THR A 127 -4.98 -2.12 -1.84
C THR A 127 -4.84 -3.54 -1.34
N PRO A 128 -3.63 -4.06 -1.11
CA PRO A 128 -3.49 -5.20 -0.23
C PRO A 128 -4.08 -4.77 1.12
N SER A 129 -5.35 -5.09 1.36
CA SER A 129 -5.96 -4.75 2.63
C SER A 129 -5.27 -5.57 3.69
N THR A 130 -4.62 -4.86 4.59
CA THR A 130 -4.08 -5.36 5.83
C THR A 130 -3.05 -6.48 5.66
N ILE A 131 -1.77 -6.13 5.57
CA ILE A 131 -0.71 -7.05 5.97
C ILE A 131 -0.92 -7.21 7.48
N TYR A 132 -1.54 -8.30 7.89
CA TYR A 132 -1.59 -8.65 9.31
C TYR A 132 -0.15 -8.90 9.76
N SER A 133 0.24 -8.31 10.87
CA SER A 133 1.53 -8.59 11.48
C SER A 133 1.68 -10.10 11.76
N ALA A 134 2.89 -10.60 11.78
CA ALA A 134 3.15 -12.05 11.89
C ALA A 134 2.52 -12.71 13.14
N ASP A 135 2.24 -11.93 14.19
CA ASP A 135 1.53 -12.35 15.40
C ASP A 135 0.02 -12.58 15.19
N LYS A 136 -0.56 -12.01 14.14
CA LYS A 136 -1.98 -12.15 13.76
C LYS A 136 -2.26 -13.27 12.76
N VAL A 137 -1.22 -13.82 12.15
CA VAL A 137 -1.33 -14.89 11.15
C VAL A 137 -0.58 -16.11 11.65
N SER A 138 -1.28 -17.20 11.87
CA SER A 138 -0.64 -18.49 12.12
C SER A 138 -0.78 -19.40 10.92
N THR A 139 0.24 -20.20 10.66
CA THR A 139 0.27 -21.14 9.54
C THR A 139 0.68 -22.53 10.02
N GLN A 140 0.05 -23.56 9.46
CA GLN A 140 0.38 -24.94 9.72
C GLN A 140 0.29 -25.75 8.43
N ILE A 141 1.24 -26.65 8.20
CA ILE A 141 1.18 -27.62 7.09
C ILE A 141 0.57 -28.92 7.61
N VAL A 142 -0.57 -29.31 7.04
CA VAL A 142 -1.26 -30.57 7.36
C VAL A 142 -1.60 -31.28 6.07
N SER A 143 -1.15 -32.53 5.93
CA SER A 143 -1.46 -33.38 4.77
C SER A 143 -1.21 -32.72 3.42
N GLY A 144 -0.09 -32.01 3.27
CA GLY A 144 0.30 -31.34 2.02
C GLY A 144 -0.49 -30.05 1.71
N LYS A 145 -1.26 -29.54 2.68
CA LYS A 145 -1.96 -28.25 2.59
C LYS A 145 -1.39 -27.28 3.61
N LEU A 146 -1.25 -26.04 3.19
CA LEU A 146 -0.97 -24.91 4.07
C LEU A 146 -2.30 -24.41 4.64
N LYS A 147 -2.49 -24.55 5.93
CA LYS A 147 -3.58 -23.93 6.68
C LYS A 147 -3.12 -22.55 7.16
N ILE A 148 -3.95 -21.56 6.92
CA ILE A 148 -3.73 -20.17 7.31
C ILE A 148 -4.86 -19.81 8.26
N MET A 149 -4.53 -19.37 9.45
CA MET A 149 -5.50 -18.95 10.46
C MET A 149 -5.21 -17.50 10.85
N LEU A 150 -6.26 -16.68 10.88
CA LEU A 150 -6.18 -15.31 11.36
C LEU A 150 -6.62 -15.23 12.81
N ASN A 151 -5.81 -14.59 13.63
CA ASN A 151 -6.11 -14.33 15.03
C ASN A 151 -6.46 -12.85 15.20
N VAL A 152 -7.66 -12.48 14.75
CA VAL A 152 -8.17 -11.09 14.76
C VAL A 152 -9.61 -11.10 15.24
N ASP A 153 -10.00 -10.03 15.90
CA ASP A 153 -11.38 -9.82 16.41
C ASP A 153 -12.36 -9.35 15.32
N ASP A 154 -11.86 -9.08 14.11
CA ASP A 154 -12.66 -8.57 13.01
C ASP A 154 -13.45 -9.70 12.33
N ASN A 155 -14.71 -9.43 12.03
CA ASN A 155 -15.58 -10.36 11.29
C ASN A 155 -15.23 -10.32 9.78
N ILE A 156 -14.07 -10.87 9.42
CA ILE A 156 -13.59 -10.98 8.04
C ILE A 156 -14.10 -12.29 7.45
N SER A 157 -15.36 -12.32 7.04
CA SER A 157 -15.90 -13.45 6.28
C SER A 157 -15.75 -13.21 4.78
N ASN A 158 -15.41 -14.25 4.03
CA ASN A 158 -15.30 -14.26 2.56
C ASN A 158 -14.16 -13.42 1.97
N ALA A 159 -13.11 -13.13 2.72
CA ALA A 159 -11.91 -12.55 2.16
C ALA A 159 -11.18 -13.54 1.24
N THR A 160 -10.49 -13.01 0.24
CA THR A 160 -9.59 -13.82 -0.60
C THR A 160 -8.19 -13.76 -0.03
N VAL A 161 -7.56 -14.92 0.13
CA VAL A 161 -6.17 -15.06 0.56
C VAL A 161 -5.33 -15.39 -0.66
N TYR A 162 -4.29 -14.60 -0.90
CA TYR A 162 -3.25 -14.91 -1.88
C TYR A 162 -1.96 -15.27 -1.14
N VAL A 163 -1.36 -16.38 -1.51
CA VAL A 163 -0.08 -16.82 -0.97
C VAL A 163 0.93 -16.80 -2.10
N ALA A 164 1.91 -15.91 -2.00
CA ALA A 164 3.04 -15.87 -2.93
C ALA A 164 4.19 -16.69 -2.33
N PHE A 165 4.51 -17.81 -2.95
CA PHE A 165 5.64 -18.66 -2.59
C PHE A 165 6.89 -18.17 -3.31
N ARG A 166 8.01 -18.12 -2.61
CA ARG A 166 9.28 -17.67 -3.15
C ARG A 166 10.36 -18.74 -3.02
N ASN A 167 11.30 -18.68 -3.94
CA ASN A 167 12.57 -19.41 -3.84
C ASN A 167 13.70 -18.41 -4.13
N ASN A 168 14.59 -18.22 -3.15
CA ASN A 168 15.68 -17.25 -3.21
C ASN A 168 15.20 -15.84 -3.63
N GLY A 169 14.14 -15.35 -2.97
CA GLY A 169 13.56 -14.02 -3.17
C GLY A 169 12.70 -13.86 -4.44
N LYS A 170 12.67 -14.83 -5.36
CA LYS A 170 11.83 -14.79 -6.57
C LYS A 170 10.52 -15.51 -6.34
N ILE A 171 9.40 -14.90 -6.75
CA ILE A 171 8.09 -15.55 -6.73
C ILE A 171 8.10 -16.70 -7.74
N VAL A 172 7.85 -17.91 -7.26
CA VAL A 172 7.80 -19.13 -8.08
C VAL A 172 6.38 -19.68 -8.23
N GLU A 173 5.48 -19.27 -7.34
CA GLU A 173 4.08 -19.66 -7.38
C GLU A 173 3.21 -18.66 -6.58
N VAL A 174 2.00 -18.42 -7.08
CA VAL A 174 0.95 -17.71 -6.34
C VAL A 174 -0.29 -18.57 -6.28
N LYS A 175 -0.83 -18.75 -5.10
CA LYS A 175 -2.08 -19.49 -4.87
C LYS A 175 -3.12 -18.62 -4.23
N LYS A 176 -4.38 -18.92 -4.54
CA LYS A 176 -5.57 -18.22 -4.06
C LYS A 176 -6.43 -19.18 -3.25
N ALA A 177 -6.97 -18.72 -2.14
CA ALA A 177 -7.98 -19.41 -1.36
C ALA A 177 -9.01 -18.42 -0.82
N THR A 178 -10.17 -18.90 -0.44
CA THR A 178 -11.20 -18.07 0.24
C THR A 178 -11.09 -18.30 1.74
N LEU A 179 -11.11 -17.23 2.50
CA LEU A 179 -11.15 -17.26 3.95
C LEU A 179 -12.58 -17.61 4.40
N SER A 180 -12.70 -18.60 5.23
CA SER A 180 -13.96 -18.98 5.88
C SER A 180 -13.71 -19.18 7.37
N ASN A 181 -14.50 -18.51 8.23
CA ASN A 181 -14.31 -18.55 9.68
C ASN A 181 -12.86 -18.28 10.12
N LEU A 182 -12.25 -17.25 9.53
CA LEU A 182 -10.85 -16.85 9.77
C LEU A 182 -9.81 -17.92 9.39
N GLN A 183 -10.18 -18.89 8.57
CA GLN A 183 -9.29 -19.94 8.08
C GLN A 183 -9.32 -20.05 6.55
N ALA A 184 -8.18 -20.35 5.96
CA ALA A 184 -8.04 -20.68 4.55
C ALA A 184 -7.08 -21.86 4.36
N GLU A 185 -7.30 -22.65 3.33
CA GLU A 185 -6.41 -23.76 2.97
C GLU A 185 -5.87 -23.58 1.54
N VAL A 186 -4.59 -23.77 1.38
CA VAL A 186 -3.90 -23.73 0.09
C VAL A 186 -3.15 -25.04 -0.12
N SER A 187 -3.44 -25.76 -1.21
CA SER A 187 -2.71 -26.99 -1.56
C SER A 187 -1.27 -26.63 -1.98
N LEU A 188 -0.30 -27.31 -1.40
CA LEU A 188 1.11 -27.13 -1.76
C LEU A 188 1.43 -27.95 -3.03
N SER A 189 2.28 -27.41 -3.90
CA SER A 189 2.85 -28.14 -5.04
C SER A 189 4.19 -28.75 -4.64
N ASN A 190 4.71 -29.64 -5.49
CA ASN A 190 6.02 -30.29 -5.25
C ASN A 190 7.22 -29.38 -5.55
N LYS A 191 7.05 -28.06 -5.44
CA LYS A 191 8.12 -27.09 -5.64
C LYS A 191 8.86 -26.81 -4.33
N THR A 192 10.12 -26.42 -4.43
CA THR A 192 10.89 -25.95 -3.28
C THR A 192 10.63 -24.48 -3.02
N TYR A 193 10.30 -24.15 -1.79
CA TYR A 193 10.08 -22.77 -1.34
C TYR A 193 11.06 -22.43 -0.22
N THR A 194 11.60 -21.21 -0.23
CA THR A 194 12.44 -20.69 0.87
C THR A 194 11.62 -19.82 1.83
N ASP A 195 10.63 -19.13 1.31
CA ASP A 195 9.75 -18.24 2.07
C ASP A 195 8.39 -18.05 1.38
N MET A 196 7.47 -17.40 2.06
CA MET A 196 6.14 -17.06 1.52
C MET A 196 5.63 -15.74 2.07
N ASN A 197 4.85 -15.02 1.26
CA ASN A 197 4.08 -13.86 1.68
C ASN A 197 2.59 -14.19 1.58
N ILE A 198 1.83 -13.80 2.59
CA ILE A 198 0.39 -14.00 2.65
C ILE A 198 -0.29 -12.64 2.54
N TYR A 199 -1.15 -12.51 1.53
CA TYR A 199 -1.95 -11.32 1.30
C TYR A 199 -3.42 -11.68 1.47
N ILE A 200 -4.15 -10.89 2.26
CA ILE A 200 -5.56 -11.14 2.53
C ILE A 200 -6.39 -10.01 1.95
N TRP A 201 -7.34 -10.39 1.12
CA TRP A 201 -8.21 -9.50 0.39
C TRP A 201 -9.64 -9.58 0.93
N ASN A 202 -10.19 -8.50 1.46
CA ASN A 202 -11.57 -8.44 1.89
C ASN A 202 -12.44 -7.68 0.86
N SER A 203 -13.38 -8.38 0.21
CA SER A 203 -14.28 -7.79 -0.79
C SER A 203 -15.39 -6.89 -0.21
N ARG A 204 -15.44 -6.71 1.11
CA ARG A 204 -16.48 -5.88 1.76
C ARG A 204 -16.18 -4.38 1.79
N GLN A 205 -15.07 -3.94 1.24
CA GLN A 205 -14.78 -2.52 1.02
C GLN A 205 -15.01 -2.20 -0.47
N GLN A 206 -16.24 -2.32 -0.93
CA GLN A 206 -16.77 -1.64 -2.11
C GLN A 206 -17.43 -0.35 -1.68
#